data_26fbff9536358e08a0cc05e8cc205b6c
#
_entry.id   26fbff9536358e08a0cc05e8cc205b6c
#
_cell.length_a   1.000
_cell.length_b   1.000
_cell.length_c   1.000
_cell.angle_alpha   90.00
_cell.angle_beta   90.00
_cell.angle_gamma   90.00
#
_symmetry.space_group_name_H-M   'P 1'
#
loop_
_entity.id
_entity.type
_entity.pdbx_description
1 polymer ?
#
loop_
_entity_poly.entity_id
_entity_poly.type
_entity_poly.pdbx_seq_one_letter_code
_entity_poly.pdbx_strand_id
1 'polypeptide(L)'
;MNVLLVDDDRFVVAALEKKINWEQLTVTEVLTAFNIRQAQKIIEKNSIDICVCDIEMPGGSGLDLLSWVRESGKEIQFIFLTSYADFDYARKAIELSSLDYQLKPIDFDTLSHILEKAVSKVRKNAALTQTKADSQKWKDNYRHIVDLFWKELFTTTLFREPSLLETELRKKDLSYTADDRFIPVLFRLYPFSGQIMSMESSMVDFSFQNITAETFQKSCILYES
;
A
#
# COMPACT_ATOMS: atom_id res chain seq x y z
N MET A 1 -3.83 10.81 -11.92
CA MET A 1 -3.13 9.62 -12.44
C MET A 1 -2.08 10.06 -13.44
N ASN A 2 -0.84 9.61 -13.28
CA ASN A 2 0.26 10.07 -14.10
C ASN A 2 0.78 8.91 -14.96
N VAL A 3 1.03 9.21 -16.23
CA VAL A 3 1.53 8.25 -17.21
C VAL A 3 2.94 8.66 -17.65
N LEU A 4 3.83 7.68 -17.77
CA LEU A 4 5.15 7.86 -18.31
C LEU A 4 5.26 7.14 -19.66
N LEU A 5 5.63 7.87 -20.72
CA LEU A 5 5.94 7.34 -22.04
C LEU A 5 7.46 7.25 -22.19
N VAL A 6 7.97 6.08 -22.56
CA VAL A 6 9.41 5.83 -22.70
C VAL A 6 9.69 5.19 -24.05
N ASP A 7 10.33 5.92 -24.94
CA ASP A 7 10.73 5.45 -26.25
C ASP A 7 11.87 6.36 -26.76
N ASP A 8 12.91 5.81 -27.36
CA ASP A 8 14.01 6.60 -27.90
C ASP A 8 13.62 7.33 -29.20
N ASP A 9 12.57 6.84 -29.89
CA ASP A 9 11.98 7.53 -31.03
C ASP A 9 10.99 8.61 -30.59
N ARG A 10 11.41 9.86 -30.71
CA ARG A 10 10.59 11.04 -30.39
C ARG A 10 9.29 11.13 -31.18
N PHE A 11 9.25 10.55 -32.38
CA PHE A 11 8.04 10.56 -33.22
C PHE A 11 6.99 9.59 -32.63
N VAL A 12 7.43 8.46 -32.11
CA VAL A 12 6.55 7.52 -31.41
C VAL A 12 5.96 8.18 -30.16
N VAL A 13 6.80 8.80 -29.32
CA VAL A 13 6.35 9.53 -28.14
C VAL A 13 5.34 10.61 -28.50
N ALA A 14 5.65 11.47 -29.49
CA ALA A 14 4.75 12.53 -29.94
C ALA A 14 3.43 11.99 -30.51
N ALA A 15 3.47 10.83 -31.21
CA ALA A 15 2.26 10.18 -31.70
C ALA A 15 1.38 9.66 -30.55
N LEU A 16 1.98 9.05 -29.51
CA LEU A 16 1.28 8.59 -28.31
C LEU A 16 0.64 9.76 -27.56
N GLU A 17 1.38 10.85 -27.33
CA GLU A 17 0.85 12.05 -26.69
C GLU A 17 -0.37 12.62 -27.42
N LYS A 18 -0.32 12.65 -28.77
CA LYS A 18 -1.33 13.31 -29.60
C LYS A 18 -2.55 12.45 -29.91
N LYS A 19 -2.35 11.14 -30.14
CA LYS A 19 -3.41 10.24 -30.66
C LYS A 19 -4.23 9.58 -29.56
N ILE A 20 -3.67 9.44 -28.35
CA ILE A 20 -4.41 8.89 -27.22
C ILE A 20 -5.22 10.02 -26.56
N ASN A 21 -6.47 9.72 -26.23
CA ASN A 21 -7.33 10.64 -25.48
C ASN A 21 -7.09 10.51 -23.97
N TRP A 22 -6.03 11.15 -23.50
CA TRP A 22 -5.61 11.10 -22.09
C TRP A 22 -6.65 11.67 -21.11
N GLU A 23 -7.42 12.66 -21.55
CA GLU A 23 -8.49 13.27 -20.75
C GLU A 23 -9.61 12.26 -20.49
N GLN A 24 -10.05 11.52 -21.51
CA GLN A 24 -11.04 10.44 -21.36
C GLN A 24 -10.56 9.34 -20.40
N LEU A 25 -9.26 9.05 -20.39
CA LEU A 25 -8.64 8.10 -19.46
C LEU A 25 -8.45 8.68 -18.05
N THR A 26 -8.82 9.95 -17.82
CA THR A 26 -8.62 10.68 -16.54
C THR A 26 -7.15 10.75 -16.11
N VAL A 27 -6.25 10.81 -17.09
CA VAL A 27 -4.82 11.04 -16.86
C VAL A 27 -4.63 12.52 -16.59
N THR A 28 -3.94 12.83 -15.50
CA THR A 28 -3.68 14.21 -15.05
C THR A 28 -2.43 14.76 -15.72
N GLU A 29 -1.42 13.92 -15.88
CA GLU A 29 -0.14 14.32 -16.43
C GLU A 29 0.46 13.20 -17.29
N VAL A 30 1.02 13.55 -18.43
CA VAL A 30 1.79 12.67 -19.30
C VAL A 30 3.24 13.15 -19.30
N LEU A 31 4.13 12.31 -18.83
CA LEU A 31 5.56 12.56 -18.75
C LEU A 31 6.27 11.73 -19.82
N THR A 32 7.38 12.22 -20.32
CA THR A 32 8.12 11.57 -21.42
C THR A 32 9.58 11.35 -21.07
N ALA A 33 10.13 10.23 -21.48
CA ALA A 33 11.54 9.89 -21.39
C ALA A 33 12.02 9.23 -22.67
N PHE A 34 13.26 9.49 -23.04
CA PHE A 34 13.87 8.99 -24.28
C PHE A 34 14.98 7.97 -24.03
N ASN A 35 15.13 7.54 -22.81
CA ASN A 35 16.03 6.46 -22.39
C ASN A 35 15.74 6.04 -20.95
N ILE A 36 16.31 4.90 -20.55
CA ILE A 36 16.11 4.31 -19.21
C ILE A 36 16.52 5.26 -18.09
N ARG A 37 17.65 5.94 -18.21
CA ARG A 37 18.15 6.85 -17.16
C ARG A 37 17.23 8.04 -16.91
N GLN A 38 16.61 8.57 -17.97
CA GLN A 38 15.60 9.63 -17.84
C GLN A 38 14.34 9.08 -17.19
N ALA A 39 13.87 7.91 -17.62
CA ALA A 39 12.71 7.24 -17.03
C ALA A 39 12.91 6.99 -15.54
N GLN A 40 14.04 6.45 -15.10
CA GLN A 40 14.36 6.24 -13.69
C GLN A 40 14.29 7.54 -12.88
N LYS A 41 14.92 8.61 -13.37
CA LYS A 41 14.89 9.93 -12.68
C LYS A 41 13.46 10.49 -12.54
N ILE A 42 12.62 10.27 -13.56
CA ILE A 42 11.22 10.71 -13.51
C ILE A 42 10.44 9.87 -12.49
N ILE A 43 10.61 8.55 -12.49
CA ILE A 43 9.96 7.63 -11.56
C ILE A 43 10.41 7.86 -10.11
N GLU A 44 11.65 8.30 -9.88
CA GLU A 44 12.14 8.67 -8.54
C GLU A 44 11.48 9.94 -7.99
N LYS A 45 11.23 10.92 -8.88
CA LYS A 45 10.74 12.25 -8.49
C LYS A 45 9.23 12.40 -8.51
N ASN A 46 8.54 11.55 -9.28
CA ASN A 46 7.12 11.66 -9.52
C ASN A 46 6.41 10.34 -9.17
N SER A 47 5.16 10.44 -8.76
CA SER A 47 4.29 9.27 -8.63
C SER A 47 3.77 8.90 -10.01
N ILE A 48 4.27 7.79 -10.55
CA ILE A 48 3.84 7.24 -11.84
C ILE A 48 2.94 6.05 -11.60
N ASP A 49 1.79 6.03 -12.28
CA ASP A 49 0.80 4.96 -12.17
C ASP A 49 0.89 3.96 -13.32
N ILE A 50 1.14 4.46 -14.54
CA ILE A 50 1.23 3.65 -15.77
C ILE A 50 2.49 4.05 -16.51
N CYS A 51 3.21 3.07 -17.05
CA CYS A 51 4.36 3.27 -17.93
C CYS A 51 4.13 2.53 -19.24
N VAL A 52 4.16 3.27 -20.35
CA VAL A 52 4.19 2.73 -21.72
C VAL A 52 5.62 2.83 -22.19
N CYS A 53 6.26 1.69 -22.44
CA CYS A 53 7.70 1.63 -22.61
C CYS A 53 8.09 0.78 -23.83
N ASP A 54 9.00 1.30 -24.65
CA ASP A 54 9.69 0.44 -25.63
C ASP A 54 10.62 -0.54 -24.91
N ILE A 55 10.77 -1.72 -25.45
CA ILE A 55 11.69 -2.74 -24.93
C ILE A 55 13.12 -2.42 -25.32
N GLU A 56 13.36 -2.10 -26.60
CA GLU A 56 14.70 -1.92 -27.12
C GLU A 56 15.03 -0.44 -27.29
N MET A 57 15.90 0.04 -26.41
CA MET A 57 16.40 1.40 -26.46
C MET A 57 17.92 1.44 -26.36
N PRO A 58 18.60 2.43 -26.98
CA PRO A 58 20.02 2.60 -26.79
C PRO A 58 20.40 2.78 -25.32
N GLY A 59 21.27 1.91 -24.83
CA GLY A 59 21.81 1.97 -23.47
C GLY A 59 20.99 1.27 -22.38
N GLY A 60 20.00 0.42 -22.76
CA GLY A 60 19.29 -0.44 -21.84
C GLY A 60 17.94 -0.91 -22.36
N SER A 61 17.36 -1.92 -21.70
CA SER A 61 16.08 -2.49 -22.08
C SER A 61 14.94 -1.98 -21.19
N GLY A 62 13.76 -1.78 -21.77
CA GLY A 62 12.54 -1.51 -21.01
C GLY A 62 12.22 -2.60 -19.95
N LEU A 63 12.67 -3.83 -20.19
CA LEU A 63 12.56 -4.92 -19.22
C LEU A 63 13.49 -4.71 -18.02
N ASP A 64 14.66 -4.12 -18.22
CA ASP A 64 15.56 -3.77 -17.11
C ASP A 64 14.94 -2.63 -16.26
N LEU A 65 14.26 -1.69 -16.91
CA LEU A 65 13.50 -0.65 -16.20
C LEU A 65 12.39 -1.26 -15.35
N LEU A 66 11.62 -2.22 -15.87
CA LEU A 66 10.57 -2.90 -15.12
C LEU A 66 11.14 -3.70 -13.96
N SER A 67 12.25 -4.43 -14.16
CA SER A 67 12.94 -5.16 -13.10
C SER A 67 13.33 -4.22 -11.94
N TRP A 68 13.98 -3.11 -12.27
CA TRP A 68 14.37 -2.09 -11.30
C TRP A 68 13.16 -1.49 -10.55
N VAL A 69 12.04 -1.24 -11.24
CA VAL A 69 10.80 -0.74 -10.61
C VAL A 69 10.25 -1.76 -9.62
N ARG A 70 10.25 -3.06 -9.96
CA ARG A 70 9.79 -4.13 -9.06
C ARG A 70 10.69 -4.27 -7.83
N GLU A 71 12.00 -4.22 -8.00
CA GLU A 71 12.98 -4.23 -6.92
C GLU A 71 12.82 -3.02 -5.98
N SER A 72 12.41 -1.87 -6.53
CA SER A 72 12.11 -0.65 -5.75
C SER A 72 10.76 -0.70 -5.01
N GLY A 73 10.00 -1.78 -5.12
CA GLY A 73 8.69 -1.94 -4.47
C GLY A 73 7.58 -1.03 -5.02
N LYS A 74 7.77 -0.44 -6.20
CA LYS A 74 6.78 0.45 -6.83
C LYS A 74 5.78 -0.35 -7.67
N GLU A 75 4.49 -0.04 -7.52
CA GLU A 75 3.40 -0.70 -8.24
C GLU A 75 2.97 0.09 -9.48
N ILE A 76 3.86 0.19 -10.47
CA ILE A 76 3.56 0.83 -11.75
C ILE A 76 3.04 -0.22 -12.74
N GLN A 77 1.94 0.08 -13.45
CA GLN A 77 1.43 -0.79 -14.51
C GLN A 77 2.25 -0.56 -15.78
N PHE A 78 2.95 -1.60 -16.24
CA PHE A 78 3.78 -1.52 -17.44
C PHE A 78 3.05 -2.11 -18.65
N ILE A 79 3.11 -1.37 -19.79
CA ILE A 79 2.67 -1.79 -21.11
C ILE A 79 3.89 -1.66 -22.03
N PHE A 80 4.26 -2.74 -22.68
CA PHE A 80 5.38 -2.72 -23.60
C PHE A 80 4.94 -2.49 -25.04
N LEU A 81 5.69 -1.65 -25.76
CA LEU A 81 5.62 -1.49 -27.19
C LEU A 81 6.96 -1.95 -27.77
N THR A 82 6.96 -2.77 -28.81
CA THR A 82 8.21 -3.28 -29.39
C THR A 82 8.09 -3.53 -30.88
N SER A 83 9.19 -3.37 -31.60
CA SER A 83 9.29 -3.72 -33.00
C SER A 83 9.55 -5.20 -33.25
N TYR A 84 9.86 -5.96 -32.21
CA TYR A 84 10.29 -7.35 -32.32
C TYR A 84 9.26 -8.30 -31.73
N ALA A 85 8.84 -9.28 -32.55
CA ALA A 85 8.04 -10.41 -32.10
C ALA A 85 8.94 -11.48 -31.46
N ASP A 86 9.64 -11.13 -30.38
CA ASP A 86 10.55 -12.04 -29.71
C ASP A 86 9.84 -12.72 -28.55
N PHE A 87 9.83 -14.05 -28.58
CA PHE A 87 9.19 -14.88 -27.57
C PHE A 87 9.84 -14.71 -26.19
N ASP A 88 11.15 -14.52 -26.13
CA ASP A 88 11.89 -14.36 -24.87
C ASP A 88 11.57 -13.02 -24.20
N TYR A 89 11.35 -11.95 -24.96
CA TYR A 89 10.89 -10.68 -24.44
C TYR A 89 9.47 -10.77 -23.87
N ALA A 90 8.56 -11.40 -24.62
CA ALA A 90 7.19 -11.61 -24.16
C ALA A 90 7.15 -12.45 -22.86
N ARG A 91 7.93 -13.53 -22.80
CA ARG A 91 8.04 -14.38 -21.61
C ARG A 91 8.55 -13.59 -20.42
N LYS A 92 9.64 -12.84 -20.56
CA LYS A 92 10.23 -12.05 -19.48
C LYS A 92 9.30 -10.93 -19.00
N ALA A 93 8.56 -10.29 -19.93
CA ALA A 93 7.54 -9.31 -19.58
C ALA A 93 6.43 -9.90 -18.71
N ILE A 94 5.97 -11.12 -19.04
CA ILE A 94 4.97 -11.85 -18.25
C ILE A 94 5.55 -12.23 -16.87
N GLU A 95 6.76 -12.76 -16.79
CA GLU A 95 7.44 -13.13 -15.56
C GLU A 95 7.58 -11.93 -14.59
N LEU A 96 7.86 -10.75 -15.15
CA LEU A 96 7.94 -9.48 -14.40
C LEU A 96 6.57 -8.84 -14.14
N SER A 97 5.48 -9.53 -14.47
CA SER A 97 4.11 -9.05 -14.26
C SER A 97 3.83 -7.70 -14.95
N SER A 98 4.26 -7.54 -16.20
CA SER A 98 3.75 -6.46 -17.04
C SER A 98 2.25 -6.63 -17.28
N LEU A 99 1.57 -5.53 -17.57
CA LEU A 99 0.13 -5.58 -17.81
C LEU A 99 -0.18 -6.13 -19.20
N ASP A 100 0.57 -5.67 -20.19
CA ASP A 100 0.37 -6.04 -21.60
C ASP A 100 1.64 -5.84 -22.44
N TYR A 101 1.60 -6.35 -23.68
CA TYR A 101 2.68 -6.33 -24.64
C TYR A 101 2.10 -6.16 -26.05
N GLN A 102 2.50 -5.13 -26.77
CA GLN A 102 1.99 -4.82 -28.11
C GLN A 102 3.12 -4.64 -29.11
N LEU A 103 2.95 -5.20 -30.32
CA LEU A 103 3.88 -5.03 -31.42
C LEU A 103 3.66 -3.70 -32.15
N LYS A 104 4.76 -3.04 -32.55
CA LYS A 104 4.73 -1.95 -33.52
C LYS A 104 4.53 -2.55 -34.94
N PRO A 105 3.75 -1.91 -35.85
CA PRO A 105 3.20 -0.57 -35.73
C PRO A 105 2.04 -0.50 -34.74
N ILE A 106 1.98 0.60 -33.98
CA ILE A 106 1.02 0.78 -32.90
C ILE A 106 -0.40 0.88 -33.46
N ASP A 107 -1.26 -0.04 -33.05
CA ASP A 107 -2.70 0.09 -33.16
C ASP A 107 -3.23 0.90 -31.97
N PHE A 108 -3.59 2.16 -32.23
CA PHE A 108 -4.01 3.08 -31.17
C PHE A 108 -5.35 2.72 -30.55
N ASP A 109 -6.24 2.04 -31.26
CA ASP A 109 -7.51 1.58 -30.71
C ASP A 109 -7.27 0.45 -29.71
N THR A 110 -6.46 -0.54 -30.08
CA THR A 110 -6.02 -1.62 -29.19
C THR A 110 -5.26 -1.05 -27.98
N LEU A 111 -4.34 -0.11 -28.17
CA LEU A 111 -3.59 0.50 -27.09
C LEU A 111 -4.51 1.29 -26.12
N SER A 112 -5.53 1.98 -26.65
CA SER A 112 -6.50 2.68 -25.82
C SER A 112 -7.27 1.72 -24.91
N HIS A 113 -7.68 0.56 -25.42
CA HIS A 113 -8.32 -0.48 -24.58
C HIS A 113 -7.39 -1.08 -23.53
N ILE A 114 -6.09 -1.24 -23.84
CA ILE A 114 -5.11 -1.70 -22.88
C ILE A 114 -4.91 -0.65 -21.77
N LEU A 115 -4.86 0.63 -22.14
CA LEU A 115 -4.77 1.74 -21.20
C LEU A 115 -6.01 1.84 -20.29
N GLU A 116 -7.22 1.63 -20.82
CA GLU A 116 -8.44 1.54 -20.01
C GLU A 116 -8.37 0.44 -18.94
N LYS A 117 -7.84 -0.74 -19.32
CA LYS A 117 -7.59 -1.84 -18.36
C LYS A 117 -6.55 -1.43 -17.31
N ALA A 118 -5.48 -0.74 -17.70
CA ALA A 118 -4.45 -0.24 -16.80
C ALA A 118 -5.05 0.73 -15.79
N VAL A 119 -5.81 1.72 -16.25
CA VAL A 119 -6.53 2.68 -15.42
C VAL A 119 -7.45 1.99 -14.42
N SER A 120 -8.24 1.02 -14.88
CA SER A 120 -9.14 0.26 -14.02
C SER A 120 -8.37 -0.50 -12.91
N LYS A 121 -7.23 -1.09 -13.26
CA LYS A 121 -6.38 -1.83 -12.31
C LYS A 121 -5.75 -0.90 -11.28
N VAL A 122 -5.23 0.25 -11.69
CA VAL A 122 -4.69 1.27 -10.78
C VAL A 122 -5.76 1.75 -9.79
N ARG A 123 -6.96 2.06 -10.28
CA ARG A 123 -8.09 2.48 -9.42
C ARG A 123 -8.50 1.42 -8.40
N LYS A 124 -8.58 0.15 -8.83
CA LYS A 124 -8.89 -0.97 -7.92
C LYS A 124 -7.83 -1.12 -6.83
N ASN A 125 -6.56 -1.05 -7.19
CA ASN A 125 -5.46 -1.14 -6.23
C ASN A 125 -5.49 0.03 -5.23
N ALA A 126 -5.72 1.25 -5.71
CA ALA A 126 -5.85 2.43 -4.85
C ALA A 126 -7.03 2.30 -3.86
N ALA A 127 -8.20 1.83 -4.34
CA ALA A 127 -9.38 1.59 -3.49
C ALA A 127 -9.10 0.53 -2.42
N LEU A 128 -8.43 -0.58 -2.77
CA LEU A 128 -8.05 -1.63 -1.81
C LEU A 128 -7.05 -1.12 -0.77
N THR A 129 -6.09 -0.32 -1.18
CA THR A 129 -5.10 0.29 -0.27
C THR A 129 -5.77 1.27 0.67
N GLN A 130 -6.69 2.10 0.17
CA GLN A 130 -7.47 3.04 0.98
C GLN A 130 -8.33 2.29 2.01
N THR A 131 -9.04 1.24 1.59
CA THR A 131 -9.87 0.42 2.50
C THR A 131 -9.02 -0.24 3.59
N LYS A 132 -7.83 -0.74 3.27
CA LYS A 132 -6.91 -1.30 4.26
C LYS A 132 -6.39 -0.23 5.24
N ALA A 133 -6.01 0.95 4.73
CA ALA A 133 -5.56 2.06 5.56
C ALA A 133 -6.66 2.59 6.48
N ASP A 134 -7.90 2.71 5.97
CA ASP A 134 -9.05 3.13 6.77
C ASP A 134 -9.42 2.08 7.83
N SER A 135 -9.36 0.79 7.48
CA SER A 135 -9.56 -0.31 8.41
C SER A 135 -8.48 -0.34 9.52
N GLN A 136 -7.22 -0.04 9.18
CA GLN A 136 -6.15 0.03 10.17
C GLN A 136 -6.32 1.24 11.11
N LYS A 137 -6.59 2.42 10.56
CA LYS A 137 -6.89 3.63 11.36
C LYS A 137 -8.09 3.41 12.29
N TRP A 138 -9.13 2.72 11.80
CA TRP A 138 -10.28 2.39 12.62
C TRP A 138 -9.90 1.44 13.78
N LYS A 139 -9.09 0.42 13.52
CA LYS A 139 -8.59 -0.49 14.56
C LYS A 139 -7.74 0.23 15.60
N ASP A 140 -6.88 1.13 15.18
CA ASP A 140 -6.01 1.90 16.08
C ASP A 140 -6.84 2.86 16.94
N ASN A 141 -7.82 3.56 16.35
CA ASN A 141 -8.76 4.41 17.08
C ASN A 141 -9.63 3.58 18.05
N TYR A 142 -10.14 2.43 17.62
CA TYR A 142 -10.94 1.55 18.48
C TYR A 142 -10.12 1.06 19.67
N ARG A 143 -8.87 0.64 19.46
CA ARG A 143 -7.96 0.24 20.54
C ARG A 143 -7.76 1.37 21.54
N HIS A 144 -7.51 2.58 21.06
CA HIS A 144 -7.37 3.75 21.93
C HIS A 144 -8.62 4.06 22.75
N ILE A 145 -9.82 3.92 22.18
CA ILE A 145 -11.09 4.07 22.89
C ILE A 145 -11.24 2.99 23.98
N VAL A 146 -10.87 1.74 23.65
CA VAL A 146 -10.89 0.63 24.61
C VAL A 146 -9.92 0.89 25.77
N ASP A 147 -8.71 1.33 25.50
CA ASP A 147 -7.70 1.63 26.53
C ASP A 147 -8.17 2.76 27.45
N LEU A 148 -8.71 3.84 26.90
CA LEU A 148 -9.29 4.92 27.69
C LEU A 148 -10.47 4.48 28.56
N PHE A 149 -11.35 3.63 28.02
CA PHE A 149 -12.48 3.08 28.77
C PHE A 149 -12.01 2.26 29.97
N TRP A 150 -11.04 1.36 29.79
CA TRP A 150 -10.49 0.56 30.87
C TRP A 150 -9.77 1.41 31.93
N LYS A 151 -9.04 2.43 31.45
CA LYS A 151 -8.41 3.41 32.35
C LYS A 151 -9.45 4.11 33.24
N GLU A 152 -10.52 4.61 32.67
CA GLU A 152 -11.62 5.21 33.40
C GLU A 152 -12.25 4.21 34.36
N LEU A 153 -12.52 2.97 33.95
CA LEU A 153 -13.11 1.92 34.76
C LEU A 153 -12.30 1.62 36.00
N PHE A 154 -10.96 1.58 35.91
CA PHE A 154 -10.07 1.27 37.03
C PHE A 154 -9.79 2.49 37.92
N THR A 155 -9.87 3.70 37.40
CA THR A 155 -9.50 4.91 38.15
C THR A 155 -10.68 5.67 38.75
N THR A 156 -11.90 5.43 38.24
CA THR A 156 -13.11 6.13 38.73
C THR A 156 -14.09 5.22 39.44
N THR A 157 -14.88 5.79 40.33
CA THR A 157 -15.97 5.08 40.98
C THR A 157 -17.31 5.26 40.28
N LEU A 158 -17.34 5.94 39.13
CA LEU A 158 -18.56 6.31 38.39
C LEU A 158 -19.32 5.10 37.86
N PHE A 159 -18.63 3.99 37.58
CA PHE A 159 -19.22 2.79 37.00
C PHE A 159 -19.73 1.74 38.00
N ARG A 160 -19.95 2.12 39.24
CA ARG A 160 -20.52 1.20 40.23
C ARG A 160 -21.99 0.86 39.98
N GLU A 161 -22.68 1.70 39.19
CA GLU A 161 -24.06 1.43 38.78
C GLU A 161 -24.08 0.84 37.38
N PRO A 162 -24.66 -0.36 37.16
CA PRO A 162 -24.71 -1.03 35.87
C PRO A 162 -25.32 -0.18 34.74
N SER A 163 -26.31 0.65 35.07
CA SER A 163 -26.99 1.54 34.08
C SER A 163 -26.09 2.63 33.51
N LEU A 164 -25.16 3.16 34.33
CA LEU A 164 -24.18 4.14 33.89
C LEU A 164 -23.11 3.47 33.02
N LEU A 165 -22.67 2.28 33.41
CA LEU A 165 -21.72 1.48 32.65
C LEU A 165 -22.26 1.15 31.23
N GLU A 166 -23.51 0.67 31.14
CA GLU A 166 -24.14 0.38 29.84
C GLU A 166 -24.26 1.62 28.96
N THR A 167 -24.56 2.77 29.56
CA THR A 167 -24.65 4.03 28.82
C THR A 167 -23.31 4.43 28.22
N GLU A 168 -22.23 4.30 28.96
CA GLU A 168 -20.89 4.61 28.48
C GLU A 168 -20.39 3.59 27.45
N LEU A 169 -20.67 2.31 27.61
CA LEU A 169 -20.37 1.27 26.63
C LEU A 169 -21.04 1.56 25.28
N ARG A 170 -22.33 1.94 25.30
CA ARG A 170 -23.06 2.32 24.09
C ARG A 170 -22.52 3.59 23.44
N LYS A 171 -22.20 4.63 24.21
CA LYS A 171 -21.60 5.87 23.68
C LYS A 171 -20.27 5.65 22.99
N LYS A 172 -19.46 4.73 23.48
CA LYS A 172 -18.13 4.41 22.96
C LYS A 172 -18.18 3.28 21.91
N ASP A 173 -19.36 2.77 21.59
CA ASP A 173 -19.59 1.64 20.67
C ASP A 173 -18.74 0.41 21.00
N LEU A 174 -18.64 0.10 22.30
CA LEU A 174 -17.89 -1.05 22.79
C LEU A 174 -18.78 -2.28 22.87
N SER A 175 -18.23 -3.42 22.45
CA SER A 175 -18.97 -4.71 22.42
C SER A 175 -19.08 -5.41 23.76
N TYR A 176 -18.73 -4.75 24.86
CA TYR A 176 -18.87 -5.29 26.23
C TYR A 176 -20.27 -5.02 26.79
N THR A 177 -20.65 -5.85 27.74
CA THR A 177 -21.89 -5.73 28.52
C THR A 177 -21.61 -5.63 30.02
N ALA A 178 -22.54 -5.14 30.80
CA ALA A 178 -22.40 -5.07 32.25
C ALA A 178 -22.29 -6.45 32.92
N ASP A 179 -22.73 -7.52 32.23
CA ASP A 179 -22.67 -8.90 32.73
C ASP A 179 -21.36 -9.62 32.40
N ASP A 180 -20.52 -9.03 31.57
CA ASP A 180 -19.22 -9.61 31.19
C ASP A 180 -18.30 -9.67 32.42
N ARG A 181 -17.58 -10.77 32.55
CA ARG A 181 -16.65 -11.00 33.66
C ARG A 181 -15.22 -10.98 33.14
N PHE A 182 -14.41 -10.17 33.80
CA PHE A 182 -12.98 -10.02 33.49
C PHE A 182 -12.13 -10.46 34.66
N ILE A 183 -11.01 -11.06 34.39
CA ILE A 183 -10.01 -11.43 35.39
C ILE A 183 -8.84 -10.46 35.24
N PRO A 184 -8.62 -9.53 36.18
CA PRO A 184 -7.45 -8.65 36.09
C PRO A 184 -6.19 -9.46 36.40
N VAL A 185 -5.17 -9.30 35.57
CA VAL A 185 -3.85 -9.92 35.72
C VAL A 185 -2.81 -8.81 35.75
N LEU A 186 -2.07 -8.71 36.83
CA LEU A 186 -0.99 -7.75 36.98
C LEU A 186 0.35 -8.42 36.68
N PHE A 187 1.07 -7.90 35.70
CA PHE A 187 2.42 -8.33 35.38
C PHE A 187 3.43 -7.31 35.92
N ARG A 188 4.49 -7.79 36.56
CA ARG A 188 5.62 -6.97 36.94
C ARG A 188 6.87 -7.48 36.26
N LEU A 189 7.47 -6.65 35.42
CA LEU A 189 8.70 -6.99 34.72
C LEU A 189 9.90 -6.68 35.62
N TYR A 190 10.77 -7.66 35.80
CA TYR A 190 12.04 -7.48 36.49
C TYR A 190 13.18 -7.60 35.46
N PRO A 191 14.09 -6.63 35.38
CA PRO A 191 15.27 -6.76 34.51
C PRO A 191 16.13 -7.95 34.99
N PHE A 192 16.25 -8.95 34.13
CA PHE A 192 17.19 -10.04 34.32
C PHE A 192 18.51 -9.63 33.68
N SER A 193 19.52 -9.30 34.49
CA SER A 193 20.81 -8.76 34.05
C SER A 193 20.73 -7.44 33.26
N GLY A 194 21.32 -6.39 33.69
CA GLY A 194 21.42 -5.00 33.17
C GLY A 194 21.14 -4.65 31.71
N GLN A 195 20.76 -5.62 30.87
CA GLN A 195 20.48 -5.43 29.43
C GLN A 195 19.12 -4.79 29.14
N ILE A 196 18.10 -4.99 29.99
CA ILE A 196 16.76 -4.38 29.80
C ILE A 196 16.79 -2.87 30.10
N MET A 197 17.68 -2.40 30.97
CA MET A 197 17.82 -0.97 31.29
C MET A 197 18.36 -0.13 30.12
N SER A 198 18.93 -0.76 29.07
CA SER A 198 19.42 -0.09 27.88
C SER A 198 18.43 -0.12 26.68
N MET A 199 17.30 -0.82 26.82
CA MET A 199 16.26 -0.84 25.80
C MET A 199 15.31 0.34 26.02
N GLU A 200 14.91 0.98 24.91
CA GLU A 200 13.85 1.98 24.97
C GLU A 200 12.55 1.33 25.49
N SER A 201 11.82 2.01 26.38
CA SER A 201 10.57 1.55 26.96
C SER A 201 9.61 1.01 25.91
N SER A 202 9.49 1.71 24.77
CA SER A 202 8.68 1.33 23.62
C SER A 202 8.98 -0.07 23.04
N MET A 203 10.24 -0.52 23.09
CA MET A 203 10.63 -1.87 22.64
C MET A 203 10.20 -2.96 23.61
N VAL A 204 10.30 -2.68 24.91
CA VAL A 204 9.87 -3.62 25.96
C VAL A 204 8.36 -3.78 25.90
N ASP A 205 7.63 -2.68 25.77
CA ASP A 205 6.17 -2.64 25.67
C ASP A 205 5.68 -3.38 24.42
N PHE A 206 6.28 -3.14 23.26
CA PHE A 206 5.96 -3.85 22.02
C PHE A 206 6.19 -5.37 22.15
N SER A 207 7.31 -5.77 22.73
CA SER A 207 7.63 -7.21 22.90
C SER A 207 6.66 -7.87 23.87
N PHE A 208 6.31 -7.19 24.97
CA PHE A 208 5.37 -7.69 25.95
C PHE A 208 3.95 -7.81 25.37
N GLN A 209 3.48 -6.81 24.63
CA GLN A 209 2.19 -6.85 23.95
C GLN A 209 2.09 -8.02 22.97
N ASN A 210 3.13 -8.29 22.18
CA ASN A 210 3.15 -9.42 21.25
C ASN A 210 3.12 -10.77 21.97
N ILE A 211 3.93 -10.95 23.02
CA ILE A 211 3.96 -12.18 23.80
C ILE A 211 2.61 -12.45 24.47
N THR A 212 1.99 -11.43 25.06
CA THR A 212 0.68 -11.58 25.72
C THR A 212 -0.42 -11.83 24.70
N ALA A 213 -0.41 -11.17 23.54
CA ALA A 213 -1.38 -11.39 22.47
C ALA A 213 -1.29 -12.81 21.87
N GLU A 214 -0.07 -13.36 21.74
CA GLU A 214 0.13 -14.74 21.30
C GLU A 214 -0.28 -15.75 22.37
N THR A 215 0.06 -15.49 23.65
CA THR A 215 -0.18 -16.43 24.75
C THR A 215 -1.67 -16.53 25.11
N PHE A 216 -2.40 -15.41 25.09
CA PHE A 216 -3.80 -15.34 25.49
C PHE A 216 -4.79 -15.30 24.32
N GLN A 217 -4.37 -15.59 23.09
CA GLN A 217 -5.22 -15.78 21.90
C GLN A 217 -6.30 -14.71 21.72
N LYS A 218 -5.91 -13.45 21.67
CA LYS A 218 -6.82 -12.30 21.45
C LYS A 218 -7.84 -11.98 22.56
N SER A 219 -7.81 -12.68 23.67
CA SER A 219 -8.74 -12.48 24.79
C SER A 219 -8.19 -11.54 25.88
N CYS A 220 -7.05 -10.92 25.67
CA CYS A 220 -6.39 -10.06 26.65
C CYS A 220 -6.45 -8.59 26.24
N ILE A 221 -6.86 -7.74 27.18
CA ILE A 221 -6.80 -6.29 27.06
C ILE A 221 -5.62 -5.85 27.94
N LEU A 222 -4.63 -5.22 27.31
CA LEU A 222 -3.44 -4.73 28.01
C LEU A 222 -3.64 -3.26 28.39
N TYR A 223 -3.39 -2.95 29.64
CA TYR A 223 -3.40 -1.60 30.19
C TYR A 223 -2.06 -1.31 30.86
N GLU A 224 -1.41 -0.22 30.48
CA GLU A 224 -0.23 0.32 31.13
C GLU A 224 -0.63 1.31 32.23
N SER A 225 -0.11 1.10 33.42
CA SER A 225 -0.34 1.99 34.59
C SER A 225 0.78 3.00 34.73
#